data_bf32d917b19d50852ca5471b63401680
#
_entry.id   bf32d917b19d50852ca5471b63401680
#
_cell.length_a   1.000
_cell.length_b   1.000
_cell.length_c   1.000
_cell.angle_alpha   90.00
_cell.angle_beta   90.00
_cell.angle_gamma   90.00
#
_symmetry.space_group_name_H-M   'P 1'
#
loop_
_entity.id
_entity.type
_entity.pdbx_description
1 polymer ?
#
loop_
_entity_poly.entity_id
_entity_poly.type
_entity_poly.pdbx_seq_one_letter_code
_entity_poly.pdbx_strand_id
1 'polypeptide(L)'
;AWTAYDAALRGLKVAIIEQNDWASATSSASSKLIHGGLRYLETYDFKLVSKSLKERELLLQIAPHRVWPLQFGMPLYTYQRNHYLNRLKLKIGLMLYDWLAGKTRSKTHHRYLDAESLMTHFPYLRNNALKGSFIYSDAQTDDARLVLELIAGALDAGACCVNYCQFIQFLA
;
A
#
# COMPACT_ATOMS: atom_id res chain seq x y z
N ALA A 1 -14.49 -9.51 0.84
CA ALA A 1 -14.74 -9.22 2.25
C ALA A 1 -15.36 -7.82 2.42
N TRP A 2 -14.66 -6.75 1.98
CA TRP A 2 -15.10 -5.36 2.16
C TRP A 2 -16.52 -5.07 1.63
N THR A 3 -16.82 -5.53 0.40
CA THR A 3 -18.14 -5.39 -0.22
C THR A 3 -19.25 -6.06 0.59
N ALA A 4 -18.98 -7.26 1.13
CA ALA A 4 -19.96 -7.98 1.94
C ALA A 4 -20.23 -7.24 3.26
N TYR A 5 -19.18 -6.74 3.90
CA TYR A 5 -19.30 -5.96 5.13
C TYR A 5 -20.08 -4.66 4.92
N ASP A 6 -19.74 -3.86 3.90
CA ASP A 6 -20.46 -2.62 3.59
C ASP A 6 -21.93 -2.87 3.25
N ALA A 7 -22.23 -3.92 2.47
CA ALA A 7 -23.59 -4.30 2.12
C ALA A 7 -24.41 -4.73 3.36
N ALA A 8 -23.81 -5.51 4.27
CA ALA A 8 -24.45 -5.90 5.53
C ALA A 8 -24.73 -4.69 6.43
N LEU A 9 -23.78 -3.76 6.57
CA LEU A 9 -23.96 -2.51 7.30
C LEU A 9 -25.11 -1.65 6.74
N ARG A 10 -25.39 -1.76 5.44
CA ARG A 10 -26.56 -1.11 4.79
C ARG A 10 -27.88 -1.86 4.97
N GLY A 11 -27.90 -2.94 5.74
CA GLY A 11 -29.09 -3.74 6.03
C GLY A 11 -29.48 -4.72 4.93
N LEU A 12 -28.59 -4.98 3.96
CA LEU A 12 -28.84 -5.99 2.94
C LEU A 12 -28.62 -7.39 3.50
N LYS A 13 -29.38 -8.36 3.02
CA LYS A 13 -29.13 -9.79 3.28
C LYS A 13 -27.97 -10.24 2.40
N VAL A 14 -26.84 -10.54 3.00
CA VAL A 14 -25.58 -10.83 2.31
C VAL A 14 -25.09 -12.23 2.66
N ALA A 15 -24.64 -12.95 1.64
CA ALA A 15 -23.82 -14.15 1.80
C ALA A 15 -22.51 -13.98 1.03
N ILE A 16 -21.39 -14.37 1.61
CA ILE A 16 -20.08 -14.47 0.97
C ILE A 16 -19.57 -15.91 1.12
N ILE A 17 -19.16 -16.51 0.03
CA ILE A 17 -18.57 -17.84 0.01
C ILE A 17 -17.16 -17.78 -0.57
N GLU A 18 -16.27 -18.62 -0.06
CA GLU A 18 -14.89 -18.78 -0.54
C GLU A 18 -14.62 -20.29 -0.72
N GLN A 19 -14.09 -20.67 -1.87
CA GLN A 19 -13.82 -22.09 -2.17
C GLN A 19 -12.69 -22.68 -1.33
N ASN A 20 -11.74 -21.85 -0.90
CA ASN A 20 -10.61 -22.23 -0.07
C ASN A 20 -10.76 -21.59 1.32
N ASP A 21 -9.65 -21.37 2.01
CA ASP A 21 -9.66 -20.59 3.24
C ASP A 21 -9.66 -19.09 2.95
N TRP A 22 -10.14 -18.31 3.91
CA TRP A 22 -10.15 -16.85 3.82
C TRP A 22 -8.74 -16.31 3.57
N ALA A 23 -8.63 -15.42 2.59
CA ALA A 23 -7.37 -14.76 2.23
C ALA A 23 -6.24 -15.70 1.74
N SER A 24 -6.52 -16.95 1.40
CA SER A 24 -5.51 -17.96 1.04
C SER A 24 -4.76 -17.72 -0.27
N ALA A 25 -5.30 -16.86 -1.16
CA ALA A 25 -4.68 -16.55 -2.46
C ALA A 25 -3.75 -15.31 -2.36
N THR A 26 -4.03 -14.27 -3.13
CA THR A 26 -3.20 -13.07 -3.27
C THR A 26 -2.94 -12.37 -1.94
N SER A 27 -3.91 -12.28 -1.04
CA SER A 27 -3.75 -11.60 0.25
C SER A 27 -2.73 -12.27 1.17
N SER A 28 -2.51 -13.57 1.04
CA SER A 28 -1.45 -14.28 1.76
C SER A 28 -0.10 -14.23 1.07
N ALA A 29 -0.07 -13.97 -0.25
CA ALA A 29 1.12 -13.97 -1.10
C ALA A 29 1.50 -12.58 -1.61
N SER A 30 1.05 -11.51 -0.96
CA SER A 30 1.34 -10.10 -1.32
C SER A 30 2.68 -9.63 -0.76
N SER A 31 3.14 -8.47 -1.22
CA SER A 31 4.30 -7.77 -0.63
C SER A 31 3.98 -7.08 0.70
N LYS A 32 2.76 -7.22 1.21
CA LYS A 32 2.28 -6.59 2.45
C LYS A 32 2.33 -5.06 2.43
N LEU A 33 2.24 -4.47 1.23
CA LEU A 33 2.34 -3.03 1.02
C LEU A 33 1.04 -2.44 0.49
N ILE A 34 0.63 -1.34 1.09
CA ILE A 34 -0.40 -0.45 0.55
C ILE A 34 0.31 0.81 0.06
N HIS A 35 0.43 0.95 -1.25
CA HIS A 35 1.25 1.99 -1.87
C HIS A 35 0.51 2.74 -2.97
N GLY A 36 0.92 3.99 -3.22
CA GLY A 36 0.37 4.79 -4.31
C GLY A 36 0.89 4.40 -5.70
N GLY A 37 1.88 3.49 -5.78
CA GLY A 37 2.43 3.04 -7.05
C GLY A 37 3.30 4.09 -7.75
N LEU A 38 4.32 4.60 -7.07
CA LEU A 38 5.27 5.59 -7.61
C LEU A 38 5.77 5.24 -9.03
N ARG A 39 5.95 3.94 -9.33
CA ARG A 39 6.37 3.47 -10.64
C ARG A 39 5.40 3.82 -11.78
N TYR A 40 4.10 3.92 -11.48
CA TYR A 40 3.09 4.26 -12.50
C TYR A 40 3.15 5.73 -12.94
N LEU A 41 3.93 6.57 -12.26
CA LEU A 41 4.24 7.91 -12.77
C LEU A 41 5.08 7.88 -14.05
N GLU A 42 5.89 6.83 -14.24
CA GLU A 42 6.68 6.64 -15.46
C GLU A 42 5.79 6.29 -16.68
N THR A 43 4.63 5.71 -16.44
CA THR A 43 3.61 5.39 -17.46
C THR A 43 2.51 6.45 -17.56
N TYR A 44 2.68 7.58 -16.85
CA TYR A 44 1.74 8.72 -16.83
C TYR A 44 0.33 8.39 -16.31
N ASP A 45 0.16 7.31 -15.54
CA ASP A 45 -1.14 6.95 -14.96
C ASP A 45 -1.41 7.69 -13.64
N PHE A 46 -1.49 9.02 -13.73
CA PHE A 46 -1.70 9.90 -12.58
C PHE A 46 -3.03 9.64 -11.86
N LYS A 47 -4.06 9.20 -12.61
CA LYS A 47 -5.38 8.90 -12.05
C LYS A 47 -5.32 7.70 -11.11
N LEU A 48 -4.63 6.64 -11.53
CA LEU A 48 -4.41 5.45 -10.71
C LEU A 48 -3.60 5.79 -9.45
N VAL A 49 -2.50 6.52 -9.60
CA VAL A 49 -1.66 6.95 -8.47
C VAL A 49 -2.47 7.77 -7.48
N SER A 50 -3.21 8.79 -7.94
CA SER A 50 -4.03 9.63 -7.05
C SER A 50 -5.11 8.82 -6.31
N LYS A 51 -5.78 7.88 -7.00
CA LYS A 51 -6.77 7.00 -6.38
C LYS A 51 -6.12 6.10 -5.31
N SER A 52 -5.02 5.45 -5.65
CA SER A 52 -4.30 4.54 -4.73
C SER A 52 -3.79 5.28 -3.48
N LEU A 53 -3.30 6.52 -3.64
CA LEU A 53 -2.87 7.36 -2.52
C LEU A 53 -4.03 7.75 -1.59
N LYS A 54 -5.20 8.05 -2.14
CA LYS A 54 -6.41 8.34 -1.35
C LYS A 54 -6.88 7.12 -0.56
N GLU A 55 -6.90 5.95 -1.20
CA GLU A 55 -7.26 4.69 -0.54
C GLU A 55 -6.26 4.33 0.57
N ARG A 56 -4.95 4.51 0.32
CA ARG A 56 -3.91 4.31 1.34
C ARG A 56 -4.17 5.20 2.57
N GLU A 57 -4.43 6.49 2.34
CA GLU A 57 -4.68 7.43 3.42
C GLU A 57 -5.95 7.09 4.20
N LEU A 58 -7.00 6.68 3.50
CA LEU A 58 -8.24 6.22 4.13
C LEU A 58 -7.98 5.02 5.05
N LEU A 59 -7.25 4.02 4.56
CA LEU A 59 -6.92 2.83 5.36
C LEU A 59 -6.05 3.15 6.58
N LEU A 60 -5.10 4.08 6.47
CA LEU A 60 -4.30 4.57 7.61
C LEU A 60 -5.19 5.23 8.69
N GLN A 61 -6.33 5.81 8.30
CA GLN A 61 -7.26 6.46 9.23
C GLN A 61 -8.26 5.49 9.85
N ILE A 62 -8.85 4.62 9.04
CA ILE A 62 -9.94 3.72 9.50
C ILE A 62 -9.44 2.42 10.11
N ALA A 63 -8.22 1.99 9.78
CA ALA A 63 -7.64 0.75 10.27
C ALA A 63 -6.19 0.93 10.78
N PRO A 64 -5.90 1.91 11.68
CA PRO A 64 -4.53 2.21 12.13
C PRO A 64 -3.88 1.05 12.90
N HIS A 65 -4.66 0.12 13.41
CA HIS A 65 -4.21 -1.11 14.07
C HIS A 65 -3.78 -2.22 13.09
N ARG A 66 -4.10 -2.08 11.81
CA ARG A 66 -3.75 -3.03 10.73
C ARG A 66 -2.89 -2.41 9.64
N VAL A 67 -2.93 -1.09 9.52
CA VAL A 67 -2.23 -0.35 8.47
C VAL A 67 -1.38 0.74 9.12
N TRP A 68 -0.08 0.70 8.92
CA TRP A 68 0.86 1.64 9.50
C TRP A 68 1.83 2.20 8.46
N PRO A 69 2.34 3.43 8.66
CA PRO A 69 3.30 4.04 7.75
C PRO A 69 4.61 3.24 7.66
N LEU A 70 5.13 3.09 6.45
CA LEU A 70 6.43 2.49 6.17
C LEU A 70 7.27 3.43 5.32
N GLN A 71 8.51 3.69 5.75
CA GLN A 71 9.45 4.53 5.02
C GLN A 71 10.30 3.70 4.05
N PHE A 72 10.47 4.23 2.85
CA PHE A 72 11.30 3.65 1.80
C PHE A 72 12.48 4.56 1.50
N GLY A 73 13.66 3.96 1.39
CA GLY A 73 14.85 4.62 0.91
C GLY A 73 15.16 4.26 -0.54
N MET A 74 15.42 5.27 -1.37
CA MET A 74 15.88 5.10 -2.75
C MET A 74 17.33 5.59 -2.86
N PRO A 75 18.33 4.71 -2.61
CA PRO A 75 19.74 5.11 -2.56
C PRO A 75 20.24 5.52 -3.94
N LEU A 76 21.07 6.55 -3.96
CA LEU A 76 21.67 7.14 -5.16
C LEU A 76 23.17 6.87 -5.16
N TYR A 77 23.64 6.22 -6.21
CA TYR A 77 25.06 5.89 -6.39
C TYR A 77 25.64 6.58 -7.62
N THR A 78 26.91 7.01 -7.54
CA THR A 78 27.58 7.72 -8.65
C THR A 78 27.94 6.83 -9.83
N TYR A 79 28.09 5.53 -9.62
CA TYR A 79 28.38 4.59 -10.72
C TYR A 79 27.19 4.37 -11.67
N GLN A 80 25.99 4.82 -11.30
CA GLN A 80 24.84 4.76 -12.20
C GLN A 80 25.01 5.76 -13.35
N ARG A 81 24.82 5.27 -14.58
CA ARG A 81 24.84 6.12 -15.77
C ARG A 81 23.82 7.26 -15.62
N ASN A 82 24.25 8.49 -15.88
CA ASN A 82 23.40 9.69 -15.78
C ASN A 82 22.82 9.93 -14.36
N HIS A 83 23.59 9.66 -13.30
CA HIS A 83 23.12 9.76 -11.90
C HIS A 83 22.50 11.13 -11.55
N TYR A 84 22.96 12.24 -12.15
CA TYR A 84 22.34 13.57 -11.94
C TYR A 84 20.94 13.65 -12.54
N LEU A 85 20.75 13.15 -13.76
CA LEU A 85 19.43 13.10 -14.40
C LEU A 85 18.48 12.17 -13.66
N ASN A 86 18.96 11.02 -13.19
CA ASN A 86 18.18 10.08 -12.40
C ASN A 86 17.75 10.70 -11.06
N ARG A 87 18.67 11.42 -10.39
CA ARG A 87 18.35 12.17 -9.17
C ARG A 87 17.28 13.23 -9.42
N LEU A 88 17.39 13.99 -10.51
CA LEU A 88 16.41 15.03 -10.86
C LEU A 88 15.04 14.42 -11.19
N LYS A 89 15.01 13.39 -12.03
CA LYS A 89 13.78 12.65 -12.38
C LYS A 89 13.09 12.11 -11.11
N LEU A 90 13.85 11.47 -10.23
CA LEU A 90 13.32 10.93 -8.99
C LEU A 90 12.76 12.03 -8.08
N LYS A 91 13.47 13.15 -7.94
CA LYS A 91 12.99 14.30 -7.17
C LYS A 91 11.67 14.83 -7.71
N ILE A 92 11.58 15.05 -9.04
CA ILE A 92 10.34 15.53 -9.68
C ILE A 92 9.21 14.50 -9.49
N GLY A 93 9.50 13.22 -9.67
CA GLY A 93 8.51 12.15 -9.45
C GLY A 93 7.98 12.12 -8.02
N LEU A 94 8.85 12.27 -7.02
CA LEU A 94 8.44 12.32 -5.61
C LEU A 94 7.68 13.60 -5.26
N MET A 95 8.05 14.75 -5.82
CA MET A 95 7.26 15.99 -5.66
C MET A 95 5.83 15.83 -6.23
N LEU A 96 5.72 15.22 -7.42
CA LEU A 96 4.43 14.92 -8.03
C LEU A 96 3.63 13.90 -7.21
N TYR A 97 4.30 12.89 -6.67
CA TYR A 97 3.69 11.88 -5.80
C TYR A 97 3.10 12.51 -4.54
N ASP A 98 3.85 13.38 -3.88
CA ASP A 98 3.38 14.12 -2.70
C ASP A 98 2.21 15.07 -3.06
N TRP A 99 2.28 15.73 -4.22
CA TRP A 99 1.20 16.60 -4.69
C TRP A 99 -0.09 15.80 -4.98
N LEU A 100 0.02 14.63 -5.62
CA LEU A 100 -1.11 13.73 -5.88
C LEU A 100 -1.70 13.12 -4.60
N ALA A 101 -0.91 12.96 -3.55
CA ALA A 101 -1.37 12.54 -2.22
C ALA A 101 -2.28 13.60 -1.57
N GLY A 102 -2.17 14.87 -1.97
CA GLY A 102 -2.99 15.95 -1.46
C GLY A 102 -2.65 16.36 -0.02
N LYS A 103 -3.59 17.07 0.64
CA LYS A 103 -3.45 17.46 2.06
C LYS A 103 -3.81 16.27 2.96
N THR A 104 -2.92 15.33 3.07
CA THR A 104 -3.09 14.16 3.93
C THR A 104 -2.68 14.48 5.38
N ARG A 105 -3.30 13.80 6.36
CA ARG A 105 -2.91 13.90 7.77
C ARG A 105 -1.53 13.32 8.03
N SER A 106 -1.12 12.30 7.29
CA SER A 106 0.22 11.74 7.32
C SER A 106 1.18 12.70 6.59
N LYS A 107 1.71 13.69 7.30
CA LYS A 107 2.62 14.74 6.81
C LYS A 107 4.01 14.22 6.42
N THR A 108 4.10 13.10 5.75
CA THR A 108 5.38 12.50 5.35
C THR A 108 5.71 12.84 3.91
N HIS A 109 6.07 14.12 3.68
CA HIS A 109 6.69 14.51 2.42
C HIS A 109 8.03 13.79 2.23
N HIS A 110 8.40 13.55 0.98
CA HIS A 110 9.72 13.00 0.70
C HIS A 110 10.81 13.94 1.22
N ARG A 111 11.91 13.35 1.68
CA ARG A 111 13.10 14.10 2.11
C ARG A 111 14.35 13.48 1.53
N TYR A 112 15.39 14.27 1.40
CA TYR A 112 16.70 13.78 1.01
C TYR A 112 17.57 13.60 2.26
N LEU A 113 18.21 12.45 2.38
CA LEU A 113 19.27 12.18 3.36
C LEU A 113 20.60 12.09 2.62
N ASP A 114 21.64 12.71 3.14
CA ASP A 114 23.01 12.50 2.68
C ASP A 114 23.51 11.09 3.03
N ALA A 115 24.68 10.74 2.53
CA ALA A 115 25.24 9.40 2.72
C ALA A 115 25.52 9.08 4.19
N GLU A 116 26.00 10.06 4.99
CA GLU A 116 26.31 9.87 6.38
C GLU A 116 25.06 9.62 7.22
N SER A 117 24.06 10.49 7.09
CA SER A 117 22.75 10.33 7.73
C SER A 117 22.06 9.03 7.31
N LEU A 118 22.18 8.66 6.03
CA LEU A 118 21.60 7.43 5.53
C LEU A 118 22.24 6.18 6.15
N MET A 119 23.57 6.15 6.27
CA MET A 119 24.30 5.03 6.87
C MET A 119 23.98 4.84 8.35
N THR A 120 23.64 5.91 9.07
CA THR A 120 23.17 5.82 10.47
C THR A 120 21.85 5.05 10.57
N HIS A 121 20.94 5.22 9.60
CA HIS A 121 19.65 4.55 9.58
C HIS A 121 19.72 3.16 8.91
N PHE A 122 20.61 2.99 7.93
CA PHE A 122 20.74 1.78 7.12
C PHE A 122 22.20 1.33 7.00
N PRO A 123 22.82 0.82 8.08
CA PRO A 123 24.26 0.52 8.14
C PRO A 123 24.70 -0.60 7.18
N TYR A 124 23.77 -1.40 6.66
CA TYR A 124 24.06 -2.50 5.72
C TYR A 124 24.16 -2.06 4.25
N LEU A 125 23.91 -0.78 3.94
CA LEU A 125 24.06 -0.28 2.58
C LEU A 125 25.53 -0.22 2.18
N ARG A 126 25.83 -0.53 0.90
CA ARG A 126 27.17 -0.32 0.37
C ARG A 126 27.50 1.17 0.36
N ASN A 127 28.54 1.55 1.09
CA ASN A 127 28.97 2.95 1.20
C ASN A 127 29.75 3.44 -0.03
N ASN A 128 30.38 2.52 -0.80
CA ASN A 128 31.17 2.90 -1.97
C ASN A 128 30.29 3.60 -3.02
N ALA A 129 30.66 4.82 -3.35
CA ALA A 129 29.97 5.69 -4.32
C ALA A 129 28.53 6.11 -3.92
N LEU A 130 28.11 5.91 -2.68
CA LEU A 130 26.82 6.38 -2.15
C LEU A 130 26.83 7.91 -2.01
N LYS A 131 25.79 8.57 -2.54
CA LYS A 131 25.62 10.03 -2.41
C LYS A 131 24.52 10.42 -1.43
N GLY A 132 23.60 9.50 -1.15
CA GLY A 132 22.46 9.71 -0.26
C GLY A 132 21.25 8.97 -0.78
N SER A 133 20.09 9.31 -0.25
CA SER A 133 18.82 8.69 -0.61
C SER A 133 17.67 9.68 -0.56
N PHE A 134 16.70 9.52 -1.42
CA PHE A 134 15.37 10.04 -1.13
C PHE A 134 14.62 9.05 -0.23
N ILE A 135 14.00 9.59 0.82
CA ILE A 135 13.12 8.85 1.71
C ILE A 135 11.70 9.31 1.42
N TYR A 136 10.79 8.38 1.17
CA TYR A 136 9.37 8.64 1.02
C TYR A 136 8.57 7.62 1.84
N SER A 137 7.28 7.83 2.01
CA SER A 137 6.44 6.97 2.82
C SER A 137 5.29 6.40 2.02
N ASP A 138 5.07 5.11 2.24
CA ASP A 138 3.84 4.41 1.89
C ASP A 138 3.26 3.75 3.15
N ALA A 139 2.50 2.68 3.02
CA ALA A 139 1.97 1.96 4.16
C ALA A 139 2.23 0.46 4.05
N GLN A 140 2.26 -0.18 5.19
CA GLN A 140 2.36 -1.63 5.34
C GLN A 140 1.12 -2.16 6.04
N THR A 141 0.74 -3.39 5.71
CA THR A 141 -0.36 -4.13 6.34
C THR A 141 -0.05 -5.62 6.38
N ASP A 142 -0.83 -6.36 7.15
CA ASP A 142 -1.01 -7.80 6.94
C ASP A 142 -2.35 -8.00 6.21
N ASP A 143 -2.30 -8.15 4.88
CA ASP A 143 -3.49 -8.25 4.02
C ASP A 143 -4.40 -9.40 4.45
N ALA A 144 -3.86 -10.56 4.81
CA ALA A 144 -4.64 -11.71 5.23
C ALA A 144 -5.41 -11.41 6.53
N ARG A 145 -4.75 -10.77 7.50
CA ARG A 145 -5.41 -10.36 8.73
C ARG A 145 -6.44 -9.26 8.51
N LEU A 146 -6.18 -8.32 7.61
CA LEU A 146 -7.16 -7.29 7.24
C LEU A 146 -8.42 -7.94 6.63
N VAL A 147 -8.26 -8.94 5.76
CA VAL A 147 -9.39 -9.69 5.20
C VAL A 147 -10.17 -10.42 6.30
N LEU A 148 -9.48 -11.12 7.22
CA LEU A 148 -10.14 -11.86 8.32
C LEU A 148 -10.95 -10.93 9.22
N GLU A 149 -10.44 -9.74 9.51
CA GLU A 149 -11.14 -8.74 10.29
C GLU A 149 -12.40 -8.21 9.61
N LEU A 150 -12.34 -8.03 8.29
CA LEU A 150 -13.50 -7.66 7.49
C LEU A 150 -14.56 -8.77 7.42
N ILE A 151 -14.14 -10.03 7.41
CA ILE A 151 -15.05 -11.17 7.50
C ILE A 151 -15.73 -11.22 8.88
N ALA A 152 -14.96 -11.02 9.95
CA ALA A 152 -15.53 -10.94 11.32
C ALA A 152 -16.53 -9.78 11.42
N GLY A 153 -16.20 -8.59 10.95
CA GLY A 153 -17.11 -7.45 10.91
C GLY A 153 -18.37 -7.71 10.08
N ALA A 154 -18.24 -8.42 8.95
CA ALA A 154 -19.40 -8.81 8.14
C ALA A 154 -20.33 -9.79 8.87
N LEU A 155 -19.77 -10.77 9.59
CA LEU A 155 -20.52 -11.71 10.45
C LEU A 155 -21.26 -10.94 11.56
N ASP A 156 -20.57 -10.03 12.25
CA ASP A 156 -21.18 -9.21 13.32
C ASP A 156 -22.31 -8.32 12.78
N ALA A 157 -22.19 -7.87 11.52
CA ALA A 157 -23.24 -7.13 10.82
C ALA A 157 -24.38 -8.02 10.24
N GLY A 158 -24.36 -9.32 10.50
CA GLY A 158 -25.41 -10.26 10.10
C GLY A 158 -25.24 -10.90 8.71
N ALA A 159 -24.08 -10.76 8.07
CA ALA A 159 -23.79 -11.50 6.83
C ALA A 159 -23.53 -12.99 7.11
N CYS A 160 -23.89 -13.84 6.16
CA CYS A 160 -23.50 -15.25 6.16
C CYS A 160 -22.13 -15.39 5.45
N CYS A 161 -21.11 -15.83 6.18
CA CYS A 161 -19.75 -15.98 5.65
C CYS A 161 -19.34 -17.45 5.76
N VAL A 162 -19.03 -18.10 4.63
CA VAL A 162 -18.68 -19.52 4.57
C VAL A 162 -17.45 -19.74 3.69
N ASN A 163 -16.37 -20.28 4.28
CA ASN A 163 -15.21 -20.76 3.53
C ASN A 163 -15.31 -22.25 3.20
N TYR A 164 -14.40 -22.76 2.39
CA TYR A 164 -14.41 -24.12 1.83
C TYR A 164 -15.71 -24.47 1.13
N CYS A 165 -16.36 -23.45 0.55
CA CYS A 165 -17.64 -23.57 -0.16
C CYS A 165 -17.49 -23.01 -1.59
N GLN A 166 -17.45 -23.93 -2.55
CA GLN A 166 -17.31 -23.56 -3.97
C GLN A 166 -18.70 -23.24 -4.57
N PHE A 167 -18.79 -22.10 -5.26
CA PHE A 167 -19.95 -21.84 -6.12
C PHE A 167 -19.88 -22.72 -7.37
N ILE A 168 -20.93 -23.46 -7.65
CA ILE A 168 -21.02 -24.32 -8.84
C ILE A 168 -21.93 -23.67 -9.89
N GLN A 169 -23.18 -23.40 -9.51
CA GLN A 169 -24.15 -22.79 -10.43
C GLN A 169 -25.35 -22.22 -9.69
N PHE A 170 -26.08 -21.36 -10.35
CA PHE A 170 -27.42 -20.98 -9.88
C PHE A 170 -28.41 -22.12 -10.16
N LEU A 171 -29.31 -22.35 -9.20
CA LEU A 171 -30.47 -23.22 -9.45
C LEU A 171 -31.55 -22.39 -10.17
N ALA A 172 -32.09 -22.94 -11.25
CA ALA A 172 -33.18 -22.33 -11.99
C ALA A 172 -34.52 -22.50 -11.26
#